data_2f9ce2135c1e3332d8615c2b0e0c274c
#
_entry.id   2f9ce2135c1e3332d8615c2b0e0c274c
#
_cell.length_a   1.000
_cell.length_b   1.000
_cell.length_c   1.000
_cell.angle_alpha   90.00
_cell.angle_beta   90.00
_cell.angle_gamma   90.00
#
_symmetry.space_group_name_H-M   'P 1'
#
loop_
_entity.id
_entity.type
_entity.pdbx_description
1 polymer ?
#
loop_
_entity_poly.entity_id
_entity_poly.type
_entity_poly.pdbx_seq_one_letter_code
_entity_poly.pdbx_strand_id
1 'polypeptide(L)' 'NHDGENLVPNVQGMTLRDAVYILENLGLKVSITGTGRVRKQSVTAGRLINQGAQIRLELG' A
#
# COMPACT_ATOMS: atom_id res chain seq x y z
N ASN A 1 -18.03 8.30 -7.13
CA ASN A 1 -17.55 8.49 -7.34
C ASN A 1 -16.73 8.89 -7.48
N HIS A 2 -16.28 9.04 -7.27
CA HIS A 2 -15.50 9.49 -7.56
C HIS A 2 -14.64 9.22 -7.98
N ASP A 3 -15.43 9.33 -7.82
CA ASP A 3 -14.75 9.07 -8.85
C ASP A 3 -13.42 9.59 -9.10
N GLY A 4 -12.42 9.16 -9.51
CA GLY A 4 -11.07 9.60 -9.72
C GLY A 4 -10.23 9.75 -8.48
N GLU A 5 -10.81 9.57 -7.35
CA GLU A 5 -10.06 9.64 -6.12
C GLU A 5 -9.59 8.25 -5.74
N ASN A 6 -8.29 8.07 -5.69
CA ASN A 6 -7.71 6.81 -5.26
C ASN A 6 -7.25 6.95 -3.82
N LEU A 7 -7.76 6.10 -2.97
CA LEU A 7 -7.40 6.11 -1.56
C LEU A 7 -6.47 4.95 -1.26
N VAL A 8 -5.58 5.17 -0.31
CA VAL A 8 -4.66 4.13 0.12
C VAL A 8 -5.47 3.04 0.83
N PRO A 9 -5.41 1.80 0.37
CA PRO A 9 -6.15 0.72 1.01
C PRO A 9 -5.46 0.25 2.28
N ASN A 10 -6.22 -0.42 3.12
CA ASN A 10 -5.67 -1.03 4.32
C ASN A 10 -5.14 -2.40 3.95
N VAL A 11 -3.83 -2.52 3.88
CA VAL A 11 -3.18 -3.77 3.51
C VAL A 11 -2.59 -4.51 4.71
N GLN A 12 -2.87 -4.03 5.91
CA GLN A 12 -2.39 -4.70 7.11
C GLN A 12 -2.97 -6.11 7.20
N GLY A 13 -2.11 -7.05 7.53
CA GLY A 13 -2.52 -8.44 7.64
C GLY A 13 -2.51 -9.21 6.33
N MET A 14 -2.32 -8.52 5.23
CA MET A 14 -2.25 -9.19 3.93
C MET A 14 -0.87 -9.78 3.70
N THR A 15 -0.82 -10.77 2.82
CA THR A 15 0.48 -11.29 2.41
C THR A 15 1.19 -10.23 1.58
N LEU A 16 2.51 -10.34 1.57
CA LEU A 16 3.34 -9.42 0.80
C LEU A 16 2.87 -9.31 -0.65
N ARG A 17 2.63 -10.45 -1.27
CA ARG A 17 2.26 -10.49 -2.68
C ARG A 17 0.97 -9.73 -2.95
N ASP A 18 -0.04 -9.97 -2.12
CA ASP A 18 -1.32 -9.30 -2.30
C ASP A 18 -1.20 -7.80 -2.10
N ALA A 19 -0.48 -7.39 -1.05
CA ALA A 19 -0.31 -5.97 -0.76
C ALA A 19 0.41 -5.26 -1.90
N VAL A 20 1.50 -5.85 -2.39
CA VAL A 20 2.26 -5.25 -3.48
C VAL A 20 1.40 -5.14 -4.73
N TYR A 21 0.67 -6.20 -5.04
CA TYR A 21 -0.18 -6.21 -6.23
C TYR A 21 -1.20 -5.06 -6.19
N ILE A 22 -1.88 -4.91 -5.07
CA ILE A 22 -2.89 -3.87 -4.93
C ILE A 22 -2.27 -2.48 -5.05
N LEU A 23 -1.16 -2.27 -4.36
CA LEU A 23 -0.53 -0.95 -4.32
C LEU A 23 0.09 -0.57 -5.66
N GLU A 24 0.68 -1.54 -6.36
CA GLU A 24 1.25 -1.25 -7.66
C GLU A 24 0.17 -0.93 -8.69
N ASN A 25 -0.98 -1.57 -8.58
CA ASN A 25 -2.09 -1.27 -9.46
C ASN A 25 -2.61 0.14 -9.28
N LEU A 26 -2.35 0.73 -8.13
CA LEU A 26 -2.75 2.10 -7.85
C LEU A 26 -1.69 3.11 -8.29
N GLY A 27 -0.59 2.63 -8.84
CA GLY A 27 0.47 3.51 -9.31
C GLY A 27 1.47 3.89 -8.24
N LEU A 28 1.48 3.18 -7.13
CA LEU A 28 2.40 3.45 -6.04
C LEU A 28 3.67 2.62 -6.18
N LYS A 29 4.78 3.19 -5.73
CA LYS A 29 6.02 2.47 -5.61
C LYS A 29 6.07 1.85 -4.22
N VAL A 30 6.30 0.55 -4.17
CA VAL A 30 6.26 -0.19 -2.92
C VAL A 30 7.66 -0.55 -2.47
N SER A 31 7.99 -0.20 -1.24
CA SER A 31 9.23 -0.61 -0.61
C SER A 31 8.87 -1.55 0.53
N ILE A 32 9.65 -2.61 0.67
CA ILE A 32 9.33 -3.65 1.62
C ILE A 32 10.48 -3.83 2.58
N THR A 33 10.16 -4.00 3.85
CA THR A 33 11.13 -4.26 4.90
C THR A 33 10.63 -5.44 5.71
N GLY A 34 11.50 -6.45 5.87
CA GLY A 34 11.15 -7.63 6.65
C GLY A 34 10.54 -8.73 5.82
N THR A 35 9.99 -9.72 6.48
CA THR A 35 9.36 -10.87 5.82
C THR A 35 8.08 -11.23 6.55
N GLY A 36 7.18 -11.92 5.85
CA GLY A 36 5.93 -12.35 6.43
C GLY A 36 4.76 -11.55 5.90
N ARG A 37 3.85 -11.19 6.79
CA ARG A 37 2.67 -10.41 6.41
C ARG A 37 2.88 -8.96 6.72
N VAL A 38 2.10 -8.11 6.06
CA VAL A 38 2.18 -6.68 6.28
C VAL A 38 1.77 -6.38 7.71
N ARG A 39 2.68 -5.77 8.45
CA ARG A 39 2.45 -5.39 9.82
C ARG A 39 2.06 -3.94 9.93
N LYS A 40 2.75 -3.09 9.17
CA LYS A 40 2.48 -1.66 9.14
C LYS A 40 2.70 -1.12 7.74
N GLN A 41 2.05 -0.01 7.47
CA GLN A 41 2.27 0.71 6.22
C GLN A 41 2.60 2.16 6.55
N SER A 42 3.52 2.75 5.78
CA SER A 42 3.98 4.10 6.05
C SER A 42 2.93 5.15 5.76
N VAL A 43 1.99 4.83 4.89
CA VAL A 43 0.91 5.75 4.54
C VAL A 43 -0.38 5.21 5.13
N THR A 44 -1.07 6.05 5.88
CA THR A 44 -2.30 5.65 6.54
C THR A 44 -3.38 5.31 5.51
N ALA A 45 -4.12 4.24 5.77
CA ALA A 45 -5.25 3.88 4.92
C ALA A 45 -6.26 5.02 4.88
N GLY A 46 -6.84 5.25 3.72
CA GLY A 46 -7.83 6.32 3.54
C GLY A 46 -7.24 7.64 3.07
N ARG A 47 -5.94 7.75 2.97
CA ARG A 47 -5.32 8.98 2.45
C ARG A 47 -5.36 8.97 0.92
N LEU A 48 -5.36 10.16 0.35
CA LEU A 48 -5.34 10.29 -1.10
C LEU A 48 -3.98 9.87 -1.65
N ILE A 49 -4.02 9.20 -2.79
CA ILE A 49 -2.82 8.73 -3.46
C ILE A 49 -2.38 9.75 -4.48
N ASN A 50 -1.11 10.13 -4.42
CA ASN A 50 -0.49 10.92 -5.46
C ASN A 50 0.24 9.99 -6.40
N GLN A 51 0.09 10.22 -7.70
CA GLN A 51 0.76 9.40 -8.68
C GLN A 51 2.26 9.44 -8.47
N GLY A 52 2.88 8.26 -8.48
CA GLY A 52 4.30 8.17 -8.25
C GLY A 52 4.71 8.21 -6.80
N ALA A 53 3.75 8.27 -5.90
CA ALA A 53 4.06 8.26 -4.48
C ALA A 53 4.68 6.92 -4.07
N GLN A 54 5.44 6.95 -3.00
CA GLN A 54 6.10 5.77 -2.48
C GLN A 54 5.49 5.38 -1.16
N ILE A 55 5.30 4.09 -0.97
CA ILE A 55 4.79 3.56 0.29
C ILE A 55 5.75 2.48 0.77
N ARG A 56 6.01 2.46 2.07
CA ARG A 56 6.85 1.45 2.67
C ARG A 56 6.00 0.53 3.52
N LEU A 57 6.24 -0.75 3.38
CA LEU A 57 5.54 -1.76 4.16
C LEU A 57 6.51 -2.43 5.10
N GLU A 58 6.13 -2.55 6.36
CA GLU A 58 6.88 -3.32 7.33
C GLU A 58 6.20 -4.66 7.49
N LEU A 59 6.98 -5.70 7.30
CA LEU A 59 6.50 -7.07 7.43
C LEU A 59 7.01 -7.69 8.72
N GLY A 60 6.27 -8.61 9.23
CA GLY A 60 6.72 -9.27 10.45
C GLY A 60 5.86 -10.41 10.92
#